data_e0fce9d4e12377931e6d3c26db97c20d
#
_entry.id   e0fce9d4e12377931e6d3c26db97c20d
#
_cell.length_a   1.000
_cell.length_b   1.000
_cell.length_c   1.000
_cell.angle_alpha   90.00
_cell.angle_beta   90.00
_cell.angle_gamma   90.00
#
_symmetry.space_group_name_H-M   'P 1'
#
loop_
_entity.id
_entity.type
_entity.pdbx_description
1 polymer ?
#
loop_
_entity_poly.entity_id
_entity_poly.type
_entity_poly.pdbx_seq_one_letter_code
_entity_poly.pdbx_strand_id
1 'polypeptide(L)'
;MKRRNFVKNSAVAGIGLSFLGIYSCKQAKKEGNEETGMEDMEEVMEPFFKLSLAQWSVHRMIWNGEMDPYAFASKAKEWGFTGLEYVSQLYDKELKASNYSAEAMAAFVDKSNAEAEKHGMQNVLIMIDGQGDLATSDATERKKAAENHFKWVDAASAMGCHAIRVNLAGSTEPDAWIPNSVDGLSQLATYAKEKNINILVENHGGLSSNAAMLAEVMTKVGMDNCGTLPDFGNFCIRRNDPKDYASGCAEMYDLYKGVEELMPFAMAVSAKTHNFDKEGNETNIDYTRMMKIVKDAGYTGFIGVEYEGDELGEVEGIMATKELMLKSAAEIA
;
A
#
# COMPACT_ATOMS: atom_id res chain seq x y z
N MET A 1 40.73 -4.09 -17.05
CA MET A 1 41.64 -2.95 -17.39
C MET A 1 40.96 -1.64 -17.01
N LYS A 2 41.59 -0.95 -16.03
CA LYS A 2 41.64 0.52 -15.76
C LYS A 2 40.37 1.39 -15.86
N ARG A 3 40.02 1.88 -14.65
CA ARG A 3 39.32 3.12 -14.27
C ARG A 3 39.73 4.34 -15.13
N ARG A 4 38.81 5.31 -15.31
CA ARG A 4 39.18 6.73 -15.27
C ARG A 4 38.02 7.60 -14.82
N ASN A 5 38.31 8.33 -13.75
CA ASN A 5 37.59 9.47 -13.17
C ASN A 5 37.47 10.62 -14.17
N PHE A 6 36.38 11.40 -14.07
CA PHE A 6 36.41 12.81 -14.48
C PHE A 6 35.70 13.67 -13.42
N VAL A 7 36.50 14.39 -12.68
CA VAL A 7 36.12 15.53 -11.82
C VAL A 7 36.57 16.78 -12.54
N LYS A 8 35.73 17.81 -12.61
CA LYS A 8 36.08 19.20 -12.33
C LYS A 8 34.98 20.19 -12.75
N ASN A 9 34.45 20.89 -11.73
CA ASN A 9 34.48 22.34 -11.49
C ASN A 9 33.79 23.24 -12.52
N SER A 10 32.78 23.99 -12.04
CA SER A 10 32.74 25.46 -12.27
C SER A 10 31.97 26.11 -11.12
N ALA A 11 32.68 26.89 -10.34
CA ALA A 11 32.16 27.89 -9.43
C ALA A 11 31.82 29.14 -10.22
N VAL A 12 30.71 29.82 -9.93
CA VAL A 12 30.52 31.24 -10.20
C VAL A 12 29.86 31.87 -8.99
N ALA A 13 30.51 32.96 -8.57
CA ALA A 13 30.27 33.76 -7.40
C ALA A 13 29.10 34.74 -7.56
N GLY A 14 28.41 35.02 -6.47
CA GLY A 14 28.24 36.30 -5.87
C GLY A 14 27.17 37.22 -6.42
N ILE A 15 26.32 37.72 -5.55
CA ILE A 15 26.19 39.14 -5.18
C ILE A 15 25.21 39.22 -4.00
N GLY A 16 25.68 39.73 -2.89
CA GLY A 16 24.88 40.04 -1.73
C GLY A 16 24.11 41.36 -1.91
N LEU A 17 23.01 41.45 -1.23
CA LEU A 17 22.39 42.75 -0.91
C LEU A 17 21.92 42.72 0.56
N SER A 18 22.74 43.38 1.37
CA SER A 18 22.44 43.74 2.73
C SER A 18 21.37 44.83 2.77
N PHE A 19 20.35 44.67 3.59
CA PHE A 19 19.59 45.82 4.09
C PHE A 19 19.68 45.85 5.61
N LEU A 20 20.54 46.76 6.09
CA LEU A 20 20.57 47.25 7.45
C LEU A 20 19.45 48.28 7.62
N GLY A 21 18.57 48.04 8.53
CA GLY A 21 17.60 48.99 9.03
C GLY A 21 17.75 49.12 10.53
N ILE A 22 18.51 50.17 10.92
CA ILE A 22 18.69 50.59 12.29
C ILE A 22 17.43 51.33 12.76
N TYR A 23 16.83 50.93 13.87
CA TYR A 23 16.05 51.87 14.68
C TYR A 23 16.40 51.74 16.16
N SER A 24 16.70 52.90 16.70
CA SER A 24 17.28 53.24 18.00
C SER A 24 16.27 53.18 19.15
N CYS A 25 16.82 52.88 20.30
CA CYS A 25 16.29 52.89 21.67
C CYS A 25 15.23 53.92 22.04
N LYS A 26 14.31 53.49 22.92
CA LYS A 26 14.04 54.26 24.16
C LYS A 26 13.59 53.29 25.26
N GLN A 27 14.30 53.32 26.37
CA GLN A 27 14.01 52.69 27.65
C GLN A 27 12.73 53.25 28.26
N ALA A 28 11.90 52.36 28.81
CA ALA A 28 11.08 52.65 29.99
C ALA A 28 10.91 51.34 30.77
N LYS A 29 11.42 51.34 32.00
CA LYS A 29 11.24 50.30 33.00
C LYS A 29 9.75 50.17 33.37
N LYS A 30 9.22 48.97 33.37
CA LYS A 30 8.19 48.51 34.26
C LYS A 30 8.41 47.06 34.58
N GLU A 31 8.60 46.77 35.85
CA GLU A 31 8.57 45.44 36.46
C GLU A 31 7.18 44.87 36.33
N GLY A 32 7.08 43.66 35.75
CA GLY A 32 5.88 42.84 35.74
C GLY A 32 6.36 41.44 35.44
N ASN A 33 6.17 40.55 36.43
CA ASN A 33 6.34 39.12 36.29
C ASN A 33 5.47 38.62 35.11
N GLU A 34 6.06 38.27 34.01
CA GLU A 34 5.48 37.38 33.00
C GLU A 34 6.19 36.04 33.15
N GLU A 35 5.46 35.08 33.76
CA GLU A 35 5.70 33.66 33.55
C GLU A 35 5.59 33.42 32.05
N THR A 36 6.70 33.32 31.35
CA THR A 36 6.76 32.76 30.02
C THR A 36 6.45 31.26 30.15
N GLY A 37 5.19 30.92 29.96
CA GLY A 37 4.82 29.53 29.66
C GLY A 37 5.61 29.15 28.40
N MET A 38 6.63 28.33 28.58
CA MET A 38 7.18 27.52 27.51
C MET A 38 6.05 26.54 27.20
N GLU A 39 5.28 26.82 26.14
CA GLU A 39 4.55 25.76 25.45
C GLU A 39 5.62 24.78 25.00
N ASP A 40 5.67 23.62 25.65
CA ASP A 40 6.40 22.46 25.16
C ASP A 40 5.81 22.17 23.76
N MET A 41 6.51 22.65 22.72
CA MET A 41 6.29 22.15 21.39
C MET A 41 6.76 20.68 21.43
N GLU A 42 5.82 19.76 21.67
CA GLU A 42 6.07 18.34 21.38
C GLU A 42 6.58 18.29 19.96
N GLU A 43 7.83 17.90 19.82
CA GLU A 43 8.45 17.66 18.51
C GLU A 43 7.67 16.48 17.91
N VAL A 44 6.76 16.78 16.98
CA VAL A 44 5.98 15.76 16.27
C VAL A 44 6.95 14.93 15.46
N MET A 45 7.36 13.81 16.02
CA MET A 45 8.25 12.88 15.33
C MET A 45 7.56 12.36 14.08
N GLU A 46 8.16 12.59 12.92
CA GLU A 46 7.64 12.01 11.68
C GLU A 46 7.71 10.47 11.74
N PRO A 47 6.66 9.78 11.33
CA PRO A 47 6.64 8.32 11.31
C PRO A 47 7.69 7.79 10.33
N PHE A 48 8.25 6.61 10.61
CA PHE A 48 9.26 5.97 9.76
C PHE A 48 8.75 5.52 8.38
N PHE A 49 7.46 5.69 8.10
CA PHE A 49 6.76 5.28 6.88
C PHE A 49 5.93 6.43 6.30
N LYS A 50 5.44 6.24 5.08
CA LYS A 50 4.48 7.13 4.43
C LYS A 50 3.07 6.54 4.50
N LEU A 51 2.06 7.40 4.60
CA LEU A 51 0.65 6.98 4.66
C LEU A 51 0.03 6.94 3.27
N SER A 52 -0.46 5.78 2.86
CA SER A 52 -1.39 5.60 1.75
C SER A 52 -2.76 5.11 2.24
N LEU A 53 -3.76 5.27 1.41
CA LEU A 53 -5.10 4.74 1.64
C LEU A 53 -5.41 3.69 0.58
N ALA A 54 -5.81 2.50 1.00
CA ALA A 54 -6.38 1.49 0.15
C ALA A 54 -7.83 1.86 -0.19
N GLN A 55 -8.13 1.97 -1.49
CA GLN A 55 -9.48 2.33 -1.95
C GLN A 55 -10.54 1.32 -1.52
N TRP A 56 -10.13 0.08 -1.21
CA TRP A 56 -11.01 -0.92 -0.65
C TRP A 56 -11.69 -0.45 0.64
N SER A 57 -11.04 0.37 1.44
CA SER A 57 -11.61 0.93 2.68
C SER A 57 -12.88 1.76 2.46
N VAL A 58 -13.21 2.17 1.23
CA VAL A 58 -14.42 2.92 0.85
C VAL A 58 -15.29 2.19 -0.16
N HIS A 59 -15.10 0.86 -0.29
CA HIS A 59 -15.78 0.06 -1.30
C HIS A 59 -17.31 0.07 -1.15
N ARG A 60 -17.84 0.07 0.07
CA ARG A 60 -19.28 0.11 0.33
C ARG A 60 -19.89 1.45 -0.11
N MET A 61 -19.23 2.57 0.22
CA MET A 61 -19.66 3.90 -0.22
C MET A 61 -19.70 3.99 -1.74
N ILE A 62 -18.71 3.41 -2.44
CA ILE A 62 -18.66 3.39 -3.90
C ILE A 62 -19.76 2.51 -4.49
N TRP A 63 -19.93 1.28 -3.99
CA TRP A 63 -20.94 0.35 -4.50
C TRP A 63 -22.38 0.82 -4.22
N ASN A 64 -22.59 1.52 -3.10
CA ASN A 64 -23.89 2.13 -2.77
C ASN A 64 -24.17 3.43 -3.57
N GLY A 65 -23.19 3.95 -4.31
CA GLY A 65 -23.31 5.19 -5.07
C GLY A 65 -23.23 6.45 -4.21
N GLU A 66 -22.74 6.34 -2.98
CA GLU A 66 -22.51 7.46 -2.06
C GLU A 66 -21.22 8.21 -2.41
N MET A 67 -20.30 7.55 -3.09
CA MET A 67 -19.02 8.09 -3.51
C MET A 67 -18.70 7.68 -4.96
N ASP A 68 -18.30 8.65 -5.78
CA ASP A 68 -17.72 8.38 -7.10
C ASP A 68 -16.29 7.79 -6.90
N PRO A 69 -15.92 6.67 -7.57
CA PRO A 69 -14.58 6.11 -7.44
C PRO A 69 -13.46 7.10 -7.80
N TYR A 70 -13.71 8.06 -8.69
CA TYR A 70 -12.73 9.11 -9.03
C TYR A 70 -12.64 10.23 -7.99
N ALA A 71 -13.60 10.34 -7.04
CA ALA A 71 -13.47 11.25 -5.90
C ALA A 71 -12.44 10.76 -4.86
N PHE A 72 -11.86 9.58 -5.04
CA PHE A 72 -10.94 8.95 -4.10
C PHE A 72 -9.75 9.84 -3.74
N ALA A 73 -9.08 10.44 -4.72
CA ALA A 73 -7.92 11.31 -4.49
C ALA A 73 -8.27 12.52 -3.62
N SER A 74 -9.42 13.18 -3.86
CA SER A 74 -9.86 14.32 -3.05
C SER A 74 -10.18 13.93 -1.61
N LYS A 75 -10.82 12.77 -1.42
CA LYS A 75 -11.18 12.26 -0.10
C LYS A 75 -9.97 11.78 0.69
N ALA A 76 -9.07 11.04 0.07
CA ALA A 76 -7.82 10.64 0.71
C ALA A 76 -7.00 11.88 1.16
N LYS A 77 -6.95 12.94 0.34
CA LYS A 77 -6.31 14.20 0.73
C LYS A 77 -7.00 14.86 1.93
N GLU A 78 -8.33 14.94 1.91
CA GLU A 78 -9.14 15.49 3.02
C GLU A 78 -8.86 14.76 4.33
N TRP A 79 -8.67 13.44 4.29
CA TRP A 79 -8.37 12.59 5.44
C TRP A 79 -6.87 12.54 5.80
N GLY A 80 -6.03 13.32 5.11
CA GLY A 80 -4.61 13.51 5.43
C GLY A 80 -3.70 12.38 5.01
N PHE A 81 -4.03 11.69 3.91
CA PHE A 81 -3.15 10.75 3.23
C PHE A 81 -2.32 11.44 2.14
N THR A 82 -1.24 10.77 1.71
CA THR A 82 -0.37 11.26 0.63
C THR A 82 -0.27 10.28 -0.53
N GLY A 83 -0.60 9.01 -0.33
CA GLY A 83 -0.57 7.95 -1.32
C GLY A 83 -1.95 7.34 -1.59
N LEU A 84 -2.15 6.89 -2.84
CA LEU A 84 -3.38 6.28 -3.34
C LEU A 84 -3.11 4.85 -3.80
N GLU A 85 -3.86 3.89 -3.26
CA GLU A 85 -3.84 2.49 -3.67
C GLU A 85 -5.21 2.13 -4.26
N TYR A 86 -5.27 2.11 -5.58
CA TYR A 86 -6.50 1.89 -6.33
C TYR A 86 -6.93 0.42 -6.29
N VAL A 87 -8.24 0.15 -6.47
CA VAL A 87 -8.79 -1.21 -6.56
C VAL A 87 -9.55 -1.36 -7.87
N SER A 88 -9.07 -2.27 -8.73
CA SER A 88 -9.55 -2.48 -10.08
C SER A 88 -11.07 -2.72 -10.17
N GLN A 89 -11.61 -3.52 -9.25
CA GLN A 89 -13.03 -3.90 -9.29
C GLN A 89 -14.00 -2.75 -8.95
N LEU A 90 -13.52 -1.67 -8.35
CA LEU A 90 -14.35 -0.49 -8.08
C LEU A 90 -14.65 0.32 -9.35
N TYR A 91 -13.94 0.04 -10.44
CA TYR A 91 -14.14 0.62 -11.79
C TYR A 91 -14.81 -0.36 -12.76
N ASP A 92 -15.18 -1.55 -12.31
CA ASP A 92 -15.76 -2.61 -13.14
C ASP A 92 -17.01 -2.18 -13.91
N LYS A 93 -17.85 -1.33 -13.33
CA LYS A 93 -19.07 -0.83 -13.98
C LYS A 93 -18.76 -0.13 -15.32
N GLU A 94 -17.65 0.63 -15.37
CA GLU A 94 -17.21 1.35 -16.58
C GLU A 94 -16.35 0.42 -17.46
N LEU A 95 -15.37 -0.26 -16.88
CA LEU A 95 -14.37 -1.01 -17.63
C LEU A 95 -14.90 -2.32 -18.20
N LYS A 96 -15.69 -3.09 -17.44
CA LYS A 96 -16.31 -4.34 -17.94
C LYS A 96 -17.33 -4.07 -19.05
N ALA A 97 -18.09 -2.97 -18.97
CA ALA A 97 -19.06 -2.61 -20.02
C ALA A 97 -18.40 -2.40 -21.39
N SER A 98 -17.14 -1.97 -21.40
CA SER A 98 -16.33 -1.77 -22.61
C SER A 98 -15.44 -2.97 -22.93
N ASN A 99 -15.54 -4.08 -22.18
CA ASN A 99 -14.60 -5.19 -22.22
C ASN A 99 -13.13 -4.76 -22.08
N TYR A 100 -12.87 -3.78 -21.21
CA TYR A 100 -11.53 -3.22 -20.96
C TYR A 100 -10.86 -2.70 -22.25
N SER A 101 -11.62 -2.06 -23.15
CA SER A 101 -11.04 -1.51 -24.37
C SER A 101 -9.90 -0.54 -24.07
N ALA A 102 -8.99 -0.37 -25.03
CA ALA A 102 -7.85 0.54 -24.86
C ALA A 102 -8.30 1.97 -24.53
N GLU A 103 -9.40 2.43 -25.14
CA GLU A 103 -9.97 3.76 -24.88
C GLU A 103 -10.52 3.88 -23.46
N ALA A 104 -11.19 2.84 -22.94
CA ALA A 104 -11.71 2.86 -21.59
C ALA A 104 -10.58 2.80 -20.54
N MET A 105 -9.56 1.98 -20.78
CA MET A 105 -8.37 1.94 -19.92
C MET A 105 -7.62 3.28 -19.93
N ALA A 106 -7.47 3.93 -21.09
CA ALA A 106 -6.86 5.25 -21.18
C ALA A 106 -7.69 6.30 -20.41
N ALA A 107 -9.03 6.28 -20.56
CA ALA A 107 -9.90 7.20 -19.83
C ALA A 107 -9.83 7.00 -18.31
N PHE A 108 -9.71 5.75 -17.83
CA PHE A 108 -9.47 5.45 -16.42
C PHE A 108 -8.15 6.06 -15.93
N VAL A 109 -7.06 5.87 -16.68
CA VAL A 109 -5.74 6.43 -16.38
C VAL A 109 -5.77 7.95 -16.34
N ASP A 110 -6.34 8.58 -17.37
CA ASP A 110 -6.40 10.05 -17.50
C ASP A 110 -7.19 10.68 -16.36
N LYS A 111 -8.37 10.14 -16.02
CA LYS A 111 -9.19 10.64 -14.92
C LYS A 111 -8.48 10.47 -13.56
N SER A 112 -7.89 9.31 -13.32
CA SER A 112 -7.18 9.03 -12.06
C SER A 112 -5.98 9.95 -11.88
N ASN A 113 -5.18 10.15 -12.94
CA ASN A 113 -4.04 11.06 -12.92
C ASN A 113 -4.47 12.52 -12.71
N ALA A 114 -5.52 12.96 -13.41
CA ALA A 114 -6.02 14.34 -13.26
C ALA A 114 -6.47 14.65 -11.83
N GLU A 115 -7.18 13.71 -11.18
CA GLU A 115 -7.61 13.90 -9.78
C GLU A 115 -6.43 13.78 -8.80
N ALA A 116 -5.49 12.86 -9.01
CA ALA A 116 -4.28 12.76 -8.18
C ALA A 116 -3.44 14.05 -8.28
N GLU A 117 -3.17 14.56 -9.49
CA GLU A 117 -2.41 15.79 -9.71
C GLU A 117 -3.10 17.00 -9.08
N LYS A 118 -4.41 17.18 -9.32
CA LYS A 118 -5.22 18.27 -8.77
C LYS A 118 -5.15 18.36 -7.25
N HIS A 119 -5.05 17.23 -6.57
CA HIS A 119 -5.01 17.15 -5.11
C HIS A 119 -3.58 16.93 -4.54
N GLY A 120 -2.55 16.89 -5.38
CA GLY A 120 -1.16 16.69 -5.00
C GLY A 120 -0.93 15.34 -4.33
N MET A 121 -1.60 14.28 -4.83
CA MET A 121 -1.53 12.91 -4.32
C MET A 121 -0.57 12.07 -5.18
N GLN A 122 0.08 11.09 -4.56
CA GLN A 122 0.92 10.12 -5.27
C GLN A 122 0.11 8.85 -5.57
N ASN A 123 0.05 8.43 -6.83
CA ASN A 123 -0.42 7.10 -7.19
C ASN A 123 0.64 6.07 -6.74
N VAL A 124 0.26 5.12 -5.90
CA VAL A 124 1.18 4.15 -5.29
C VAL A 124 1.11 2.81 -6.03
N LEU A 125 -0.07 2.21 -6.09
CA LEU A 125 -0.28 0.93 -6.76
C LEU A 125 -1.74 0.76 -7.19
N ILE A 126 -2.00 -0.29 -7.98
CA ILE A 126 -3.36 -0.77 -8.31
C ILE A 126 -3.50 -2.20 -7.80
N MET A 127 -4.49 -2.46 -6.96
CA MET A 127 -4.89 -3.81 -6.51
C MET A 127 -5.75 -4.46 -7.58
N ILE A 128 -5.34 -5.63 -8.06
CA ILE A 128 -5.98 -6.32 -9.18
C ILE A 128 -6.70 -7.57 -8.70
N ASP A 129 -8.00 -7.64 -9.01
CA ASP A 129 -8.85 -8.78 -8.71
C ASP A 129 -9.55 -9.30 -9.98
N GLY A 130 -9.94 -10.58 -9.97
CA GLY A 130 -10.82 -11.15 -10.99
C GLY A 130 -10.20 -11.31 -12.39
N GLN A 131 -8.86 -11.36 -12.51
CA GLN A 131 -8.17 -11.52 -13.79
C GLN A 131 -7.75 -12.98 -14.10
N GLY A 132 -8.17 -13.94 -13.27
CA GLY A 132 -7.80 -15.36 -13.34
C GLY A 132 -6.72 -15.73 -12.32
N ASP A 133 -6.53 -17.03 -12.15
CA ASP A 133 -5.73 -17.61 -11.08
C ASP A 133 -4.28 -17.84 -11.53
N LEU A 134 -3.35 -17.07 -11.01
CA LEU A 134 -1.92 -17.11 -11.35
C LEU A 134 -1.23 -18.41 -10.89
N ALA A 135 -1.83 -19.18 -9.97
CA ALA A 135 -1.32 -20.45 -9.48
C ALA A 135 -2.19 -21.65 -9.86
N THR A 136 -3.07 -21.52 -10.87
CA THR A 136 -3.87 -22.65 -11.36
C THR A 136 -2.97 -23.73 -11.97
N SER A 137 -3.40 -25.00 -11.84
CA SER A 137 -2.66 -26.16 -12.37
C SER A 137 -2.71 -26.26 -13.91
N ASP A 138 -3.73 -25.67 -14.55
CA ASP A 138 -3.81 -25.60 -16.01
C ASP A 138 -2.86 -24.52 -16.55
N ALA A 139 -1.83 -24.93 -17.28
CA ALA A 139 -0.83 -24.04 -17.83
C ALA A 139 -1.39 -23.01 -18.83
N THR A 140 -2.46 -23.38 -19.57
CA THR A 140 -3.10 -22.47 -20.53
C THR A 140 -3.87 -21.38 -19.81
N GLU A 141 -4.67 -21.76 -18.81
CA GLU A 141 -5.42 -20.80 -18.00
C GLU A 141 -4.48 -19.93 -17.14
N ARG A 142 -3.36 -20.47 -16.63
CA ARG A 142 -2.34 -19.72 -15.91
C ARG A 142 -1.67 -18.66 -16.79
N LYS A 143 -1.31 -19.04 -18.03
CA LYS A 143 -0.77 -18.08 -19.01
C LYS A 143 -1.78 -16.98 -19.32
N LYS A 144 -3.04 -17.35 -19.55
CA LYS A 144 -4.12 -16.40 -19.81
C LYS A 144 -4.36 -15.48 -18.61
N ALA A 145 -4.29 -16.01 -17.38
CA ALA A 145 -4.35 -15.18 -16.17
C ALA A 145 -3.23 -14.13 -16.16
N ALA A 146 -1.98 -14.52 -16.44
CA ALA A 146 -0.87 -13.55 -16.54
C ALA A 146 -1.14 -12.49 -17.63
N GLU A 147 -1.58 -12.90 -18.83
CA GLU A 147 -1.89 -11.98 -19.95
C GLU A 147 -3.05 -11.03 -19.61
N ASN A 148 -4.05 -11.48 -18.84
CA ASN A 148 -5.16 -10.64 -18.40
C ASN A 148 -4.72 -9.49 -17.47
N HIS A 149 -3.61 -9.64 -16.75
CA HIS A 149 -3.03 -8.60 -15.90
C HIS A 149 -2.26 -7.54 -16.70
N PHE A 150 -1.82 -7.81 -17.92
CA PHE A 150 -0.94 -6.90 -18.68
C PHE A 150 -1.53 -5.50 -18.85
N LYS A 151 -2.84 -5.39 -19.14
CA LYS A 151 -3.52 -4.09 -19.26
C LYS A 151 -3.45 -3.24 -17.98
N TRP A 152 -3.38 -3.91 -16.82
CA TRP A 152 -3.25 -3.24 -15.53
C TRP A 152 -1.80 -2.84 -15.23
N VAL A 153 -0.83 -3.62 -15.69
CA VAL A 153 0.59 -3.22 -15.68
C VAL A 153 0.77 -1.96 -16.53
N ASP A 154 0.19 -1.92 -17.73
CA ASP A 154 0.25 -0.75 -18.61
C ASP A 154 -0.44 0.48 -17.97
N ALA A 155 -1.62 0.28 -17.35
CA ALA A 155 -2.33 1.34 -16.63
C ALA A 155 -1.49 1.85 -15.44
N ALA A 156 -0.94 0.97 -14.61
CA ALA A 156 -0.11 1.36 -13.46
C ALA A 156 1.13 2.14 -13.90
N SER A 157 1.78 1.72 -14.99
CA SER A 157 2.92 2.44 -15.57
C SER A 157 2.51 3.84 -16.04
N ALA A 158 1.38 3.97 -16.74
CA ALA A 158 0.87 5.25 -17.20
C ALA A 158 0.37 6.17 -16.07
N MET A 159 -0.06 5.60 -14.95
CA MET A 159 -0.43 6.33 -13.73
C MET A 159 0.79 6.73 -12.86
N GLY A 160 1.99 6.28 -13.19
CA GLY A 160 3.18 6.51 -12.37
C GLY A 160 3.19 5.73 -11.06
N CYS A 161 2.41 4.66 -10.95
CA CYS A 161 2.48 3.72 -9.85
C CYS A 161 3.81 2.96 -9.87
N HIS A 162 4.25 2.49 -8.70
CA HIS A 162 5.45 1.63 -8.66
C HIS A 162 5.12 0.14 -8.82
N ALA A 163 3.85 -0.26 -8.68
CA ALA A 163 3.46 -1.67 -8.65
C ALA A 163 1.98 -1.91 -9.04
N ILE A 164 1.68 -3.16 -9.32
CA ILE A 164 0.34 -3.72 -9.15
C ILE A 164 0.38 -4.79 -8.04
N ARG A 165 -0.69 -4.90 -7.24
CA ARG A 165 -0.89 -6.01 -6.31
C ARG A 165 -1.77 -7.07 -6.97
N VAL A 166 -1.38 -8.32 -6.82
CA VAL A 166 -2.10 -9.48 -7.34
C VAL A 166 -2.40 -10.48 -6.23
N ASN A 167 -3.49 -11.23 -6.39
CA ASN A 167 -3.79 -12.40 -5.57
C ASN A 167 -3.17 -13.64 -6.22
N LEU A 168 -2.64 -14.55 -5.40
CA LEU A 168 -2.00 -15.78 -5.86
C LEU A 168 -2.90 -16.98 -5.59
N ALA A 169 -4.10 -16.93 -6.17
CA ALA A 169 -5.08 -18.02 -6.13
C ALA A 169 -4.77 -19.11 -7.17
N GLY A 170 -5.36 -20.30 -6.96
CA GLY A 170 -5.26 -21.42 -7.91
C GLY A 170 -5.29 -22.77 -7.22
N SER A 171 -4.25 -23.58 -7.37
CA SER A 171 -4.16 -24.91 -6.75
C SER A 171 -4.26 -24.83 -5.23
N THR A 172 -4.96 -25.78 -4.62
CA THR A 172 -5.05 -25.96 -3.16
C THR A 172 -4.01 -26.96 -2.62
N GLU A 173 -3.31 -27.65 -3.52
CA GLU A 173 -2.30 -28.64 -3.18
C GLU A 173 -0.92 -27.95 -3.13
N PRO A 174 -0.21 -27.97 -1.98
CA PRO A 174 1.09 -27.29 -1.81
C PRO A 174 2.12 -27.63 -2.87
N ASP A 175 2.27 -28.90 -3.19
CA ASP A 175 3.25 -29.40 -4.15
C ASP A 175 3.00 -28.92 -5.59
N ALA A 176 1.75 -28.59 -5.91
CA ALA A 176 1.35 -28.01 -7.19
C ALA A 176 1.33 -26.48 -7.14
N TRP A 177 0.93 -25.89 -6.01
CA TRP A 177 0.78 -24.44 -5.88
C TRP A 177 2.11 -23.69 -6.03
N ILE A 178 3.17 -24.16 -5.39
CA ILE A 178 4.49 -23.50 -5.43
C ILE A 178 5.02 -23.40 -6.88
N PRO A 179 5.18 -24.50 -7.65
CA PRO A 179 5.70 -24.39 -9.01
C PRO A 179 4.76 -23.64 -9.95
N ASN A 180 3.45 -23.74 -9.80
CA ASN A 180 2.48 -22.99 -10.60
C ASN A 180 2.56 -21.48 -10.30
N SER A 181 2.69 -21.10 -9.02
CA SER A 181 2.90 -19.73 -8.59
C SER A 181 4.16 -19.14 -9.19
N VAL A 182 5.26 -19.87 -9.13
CA VAL A 182 6.54 -19.43 -9.73
C VAL A 182 6.41 -19.20 -11.23
N ASP A 183 5.75 -20.10 -11.94
CA ASP A 183 5.53 -19.95 -13.39
C ASP A 183 4.63 -18.75 -13.73
N GLY A 184 3.47 -18.64 -13.09
CA GLY A 184 2.52 -17.55 -13.34
C GLY A 184 3.09 -16.17 -13.00
N LEU A 185 3.76 -16.05 -11.85
CA LEU A 185 4.40 -14.80 -11.44
C LEU A 185 5.59 -14.43 -12.34
N SER A 186 6.41 -15.40 -12.74
CA SER A 186 7.54 -15.15 -13.65
C SER A 186 7.09 -14.63 -15.01
N GLN A 187 5.99 -15.15 -15.56
CA GLN A 187 5.41 -14.65 -16.81
C GLN A 187 4.95 -13.20 -16.65
N LEU A 188 4.21 -12.90 -15.60
CA LEU A 188 3.69 -11.56 -15.35
C LEU A 188 4.82 -10.56 -15.01
N ALA A 189 5.75 -10.93 -14.13
CA ALA A 189 6.86 -10.07 -13.73
C ALA A 189 7.82 -9.79 -14.91
N THR A 190 7.98 -10.74 -15.84
CA THR A 190 8.77 -10.50 -17.08
C THR A 190 8.15 -9.39 -17.91
N TYR A 191 6.85 -9.40 -18.14
CA TYR A 191 6.15 -8.32 -18.84
C TYR A 191 6.25 -6.99 -18.07
N ALA A 192 5.99 -7.03 -16.78
CA ALA A 192 5.99 -5.84 -15.91
C ALA A 192 7.37 -5.16 -15.83
N LYS A 193 8.45 -5.93 -15.90
CA LYS A 193 9.83 -5.42 -15.89
C LYS A 193 10.11 -4.47 -17.04
N GLU A 194 9.57 -4.74 -18.22
CA GLU A 194 9.70 -3.87 -19.39
C GLU A 194 8.99 -2.51 -19.22
N LYS A 195 8.06 -2.44 -18.28
CA LYS A 195 7.27 -1.24 -17.95
C LYS A 195 7.75 -0.55 -16.66
N ASN A 196 8.80 -1.03 -16.00
CA ASN A 196 9.28 -0.60 -14.70
C ASN A 196 8.21 -0.72 -13.59
N ILE A 197 7.39 -1.77 -13.65
CA ILE A 197 6.36 -2.07 -12.65
C ILE A 197 6.75 -3.30 -11.84
N ASN A 198 6.52 -3.23 -10.54
CA ASN A 198 6.67 -4.37 -9.65
C ASN A 198 5.37 -5.17 -9.56
N ILE A 199 5.50 -6.47 -9.39
CA ILE A 199 4.40 -7.38 -9.09
C ILE A 199 4.46 -7.73 -7.61
N LEU A 200 3.43 -7.34 -6.86
CA LEU A 200 3.34 -7.58 -5.42
C LEU A 200 2.27 -8.63 -5.14
N VAL A 201 2.64 -9.66 -4.40
CA VAL A 201 1.71 -10.66 -3.93
C VAL A 201 1.28 -10.33 -2.50
N GLU A 202 -0.02 -10.21 -2.30
CA GLU A 202 -0.63 -10.11 -0.98
C GLU A 202 -0.88 -11.51 -0.40
N ASN A 203 -0.66 -11.71 0.90
CA ASN A 203 -1.22 -12.82 1.61
C ASN A 203 -2.73 -12.60 1.73
N HIS A 204 -3.53 -13.30 0.90
CA HIS A 204 -4.97 -13.00 0.71
C HIS A 204 -5.84 -14.27 0.77
N GLY A 205 -5.65 -15.10 1.78
CA GLY A 205 -6.36 -16.37 1.96
C GLY A 205 -5.73 -17.54 1.20
N GLY A 206 -6.09 -18.74 1.59
CA GLY A 206 -5.55 -19.96 0.98
C GLY A 206 -4.04 -20.13 1.24
N LEU A 207 -3.35 -20.72 0.28
CA LEU A 207 -1.92 -21.00 0.42
C LEU A 207 -1.05 -19.74 0.40
N SER A 208 -1.52 -18.61 -0.14
CA SER A 208 -0.81 -17.34 -0.05
C SER A 208 -0.75 -16.79 1.38
N SER A 209 -1.66 -17.22 2.26
CA SER A 209 -1.64 -16.91 3.70
C SER A 209 -0.68 -17.78 4.50
N ASN A 210 -0.09 -18.81 3.91
CA ASN A 210 1.06 -19.51 4.49
C ASN A 210 2.34 -18.76 4.11
N ALA A 211 2.79 -17.87 4.98
CA ALA A 211 3.89 -16.97 4.68
C ALA A 211 5.19 -17.69 4.33
N ALA A 212 5.50 -18.81 4.98
CA ALA A 212 6.69 -19.61 4.65
C ALA A 212 6.64 -20.11 3.20
N MET A 213 5.46 -20.56 2.74
CA MET A 213 5.29 -21.01 1.34
C MET A 213 5.37 -19.84 0.36
N LEU A 214 4.77 -18.70 0.70
CA LEU A 214 4.84 -17.50 -0.15
C LEU A 214 6.27 -16.97 -0.25
N ALA A 215 7.03 -16.96 0.85
CA ALA A 215 8.45 -16.60 0.87
C ALA A 215 9.31 -17.57 0.02
N GLU A 216 8.97 -18.87 0.03
CA GLU A 216 9.60 -19.86 -0.86
C GLU A 216 9.32 -19.53 -2.33
N VAL A 217 8.08 -19.18 -2.67
CA VAL A 217 7.71 -18.76 -4.04
C VAL A 217 8.51 -17.53 -4.45
N MET A 218 8.59 -16.48 -3.60
CA MET A 218 9.39 -15.27 -3.90
C MET A 218 10.85 -15.60 -4.15
N THR A 219 11.44 -16.45 -3.30
CA THR A 219 12.82 -16.91 -3.44
C THR A 219 13.05 -17.63 -4.78
N LYS A 220 12.09 -18.47 -5.19
CA LYS A 220 12.19 -19.25 -6.44
C LYS A 220 11.93 -18.40 -7.69
N VAL A 221 11.05 -17.41 -7.63
CA VAL A 221 10.87 -16.42 -8.70
C VAL A 221 12.15 -15.61 -8.88
N GLY A 222 12.78 -15.14 -7.81
CA GLY A 222 14.10 -14.50 -7.82
C GLY A 222 14.24 -13.30 -8.74
N MET A 223 13.14 -12.59 -9.03
CA MET A 223 13.12 -11.38 -9.87
C MET A 223 13.04 -10.13 -9.02
N ASP A 224 13.87 -9.15 -9.30
CA ASP A 224 13.97 -7.89 -8.51
C ASP A 224 12.66 -7.07 -8.51
N ASN A 225 11.80 -7.28 -9.50
CA ASN A 225 10.49 -6.63 -9.61
C ASN A 225 9.31 -7.54 -9.21
N CYS A 226 9.56 -8.59 -8.43
CA CYS A 226 8.52 -9.43 -7.85
C CYS A 226 8.73 -9.54 -6.34
N GLY A 227 7.74 -9.12 -5.58
CA GLY A 227 7.82 -9.07 -4.12
C GLY A 227 6.48 -9.30 -3.44
N THR A 228 6.38 -8.90 -2.19
CA THR A 228 5.18 -9.06 -1.38
C THR A 228 4.56 -7.71 -1.01
N LEU A 229 3.28 -7.75 -0.71
CA LEU A 229 2.52 -6.76 0.05
C LEU A 229 1.99 -7.48 1.29
N PRO A 230 2.76 -7.54 2.40
CA PRO A 230 2.28 -8.15 3.64
C PRO A 230 1.05 -7.41 4.16
N ASP A 231 -0.06 -8.14 4.28
CA ASP A 231 -1.29 -7.68 4.92
C ASP A 231 -1.33 -8.18 6.37
N PHE A 232 -1.71 -7.32 7.31
CA PHE A 232 -1.66 -7.64 8.75
C PHE A 232 -2.71 -8.63 9.21
N GLY A 233 -3.81 -8.80 8.46
CA GLY A 233 -4.96 -9.61 8.87
C GLY A 233 -5.21 -10.88 8.05
N ASN A 234 -4.76 -10.94 6.82
CA ASN A 234 -5.11 -11.98 5.85
C ASN A 234 -4.29 -13.27 6.00
N PHE A 235 -4.36 -13.92 7.17
CA PHE A 235 -3.59 -15.13 7.48
C PHE A 235 -4.42 -16.42 7.57
N CYS A 236 -5.66 -16.43 7.06
CA CYS A 236 -6.50 -17.63 7.03
C CYS A 236 -6.13 -18.55 5.85
N ILE A 237 -5.45 -19.68 6.14
CA ILE A 237 -5.08 -20.69 5.14
C ILE A 237 -6.31 -21.48 4.69
N ARG A 238 -7.20 -21.85 5.62
CA ARG A 238 -8.38 -22.65 5.32
C ARG A 238 -9.58 -22.21 6.15
N ARG A 239 -10.68 -21.90 5.46
CA ARG A 239 -11.97 -21.58 6.10
C ARG A 239 -12.69 -22.80 6.60
N ASN A 240 -13.60 -22.65 7.56
CA ASN A 240 -14.48 -23.73 8.01
C ASN A 240 -15.40 -24.21 6.88
N ASP A 241 -15.96 -23.27 6.11
CA ASP A 241 -16.64 -23.55 4.85
C ASP A 241 -16.00 -22.68 3.74
N PRO A 242 -15.36 -23.30 2.71
CA PRO A 242 -14.74 -22.55 1.62
C PRO A 242 -15.70 -21.66 0.81
N LYS A 243 -17.03 -21.93 0.90
CA LYS A 243 -18.06 -21.17 0.18
C LYS A 243 -18.69 -20.06 1.02
N ASP A 244 -18.46 -20.07 2.31
CA ASP A 244 -18.97 -19.05 3.24
C ASP A 244 -17.81 -18.27 3.88
N TYR A 245 -17.68 -17.02 3.45
CA TYR A 245 -16.62 -16.14 3.95
C TYR A 245 -16.79 -15.82 5.45
N ALA A 246 -18.02 -15.84 5.95
CA ALA A 246 -18.36 -15.61 7.36
C ALA A 246 -18.20 -16.85 8.25
N SER A 247 -17.89 -18.03 7.69
CA SER A 247 -17.77 -19.29 8.44
C SER A 247 -16.62 -19.33 9.45
N GLY A 248 -15.75 -18.34 9.45
CA GLY A 248 -14.54 -18.29 10.26
C GLY A 248 -13.41 -19.14 9.69
N CYS A 249 -12.25 -19.07 10.35
CA CYS A 249 -11.01 -19.70 9.93
C CYS A 249 -10.78 -21.01 10.69
N ALA A 250 -10.60 -22.10 9.94
CA ALA A 250 -10.27 -23.43 10.47
C ALA A 250 -8.76 -23.63 10.66
N GLU A 251 -7.93 -22.91 9.87
CA GLU A 251 -6.47 -22.98 9.94
C GLU A 251 -5.89 -21.60 9.69
N MET A 252 -5.33 -21.02 10.74
CA MET A 252 -4.73 -19.69 10.75
C MET A 252 -3.21 -19.79 10.81
N TYR A 253 -2.51 -19.03 10.00
CA TYR A 253 -1.08 -18.81 10.19
C TYR A 253 -0.85 -17.76 11.28
N ASP A 254 0.27 -17.84 12.00
CA ASP A 254 0.64 -16.79 12.97
C ASP A 254 0.94 -15.49 12.21
N LEU A 255 0.15 -14.46 12.46
CA LEU A 255 0.18 -13.21 11.70
C LEU A 255 1.50 -12.44 11.88
N TYR A 256 2.09 -12.44 13.09
CA TYR A 256 3.35 -11.74 13.36
C TYR A 256 4.52 -12.43 12.69
N LYS A 257 4.61 -13.76 12.86
CA LYS A 257 5.58 -14.59 12.15
C LYS A 257 5.41 -14.46 10.64
N GLY A 258 4.16 -14.42 10.17
CA GLY A 258 3.87 -14.28 8.75
C GLY A 258 4.38 -12.97 8.17
N VAL A 259 4.16 -11.85 8.86
CA VAL A 259 4.71 -10.56 8.41
C VAL A 259 6.23 -10.58 8.49
N GLU A 260 6.85 -11.10 9.58
CA GLU A 260 8.31 -11.24 9.66
C GLU A 260 8.92 -12.02 8.48
N GLU A 261 8.29 -13.11 8.05
CA GLU A 261 8.74 -13.93 6.92
C GLU A 261 8.55 -13.26 5.55
N LEU A 262 7.55 -12.38 5.39
CA LEU A 262 7.25 -11.70 4.14
C LEU A 262 7.98 -10.36 3.99
N MET A 263 8.33 -9.69 5.09
CA MET A 263 9.03 -8.39 5.07
C MET A 263 10.32 -8.36 4.24
N PRO A 264 11.17 -9.42 4.17
CA PRO A 264 12.35 -9.41 3.31
C PRO A 264 12.06 -9.20 1.81
N PHE A 265 10.82 -9.45 1.38
CA PHE A 265 10.36 -9.30 0.00
C PHE A 265 9.39 -8.11 -0.17
N ALA A 266 9.09 -7.40 0.91
CA ALA A 266 8.04 -6.38 0.92
C ALA A 266 8.43 -5.13 0.11
N MET A 267 7.53 -4.70 -0.77
CA MET A 267 7.63 -3.46 -1.54
C MET A 267 6.44 -2.51 -1.26
N ALA A 268 5.41 -2.99 -0.58
CA ALA A 268 4.31 -2.26 0.03
C ALA A 268 3.85 -3.03 1.26
N VAL A 269 3.01 -2.43 2.11
CA VAL A 269 2.44 -3.07 3.32
C VAL A 269 0.99 -2.63 3.46
N SER A 270 0.09 -3.56 3.82
CA SER A 270 -1.32 -3.27 4.12
C SER A 270 -1.59 -3.35 5.62
N ALA A 271 -1.97 -2.22 6.19
CA ALA A 271 -2.39 -2.12 7.58
C ALA A 271 -3.90 -2.41 7.71
N LYS A 272 -4.24 -3.69 7.61
CA LYS A 272 -5.61 -4.19 7.77
C LYS A 272 -6.12 -3.99 9.18
N THR A 273 -7.36 -3.47 9.30
CA THR A 273 -8.11 -3.44 10.55
C THR A 273 -9.56 -3.84 10.33
N HIS A 274 -10.19 -4.34 11.39
CA HIS A 274 -11.61 -4.66 11.40
C HIS A 274 -12.33 -3.93 12.55
N ASN A 275 -12.11 -4.33 13.79
CA ASN A 275 -12.82 -3.84 14.94
C ASN A 275 -11.89 -3.18 15.96
N PHE A 276 -12.41 -2.17 16.66
CA PHE A 276 -11.66 -1.42 17.65
C PHE A 276 -12.28 -1.56 19.03
N ASP A 277 -11.44 -1.62 20.06
CA ASP A 277 -11.88 -1.49 21.44
C ASP A 277 -12.16 -0.02 21.80
N LYS A 278 -12.57 0.23 23.05
CA LYS A 278 -12.90 1.59 23.53
C LYS A 278 -11.70 2.50 23.65
N GLU A 279 -10.51 1.93 23.70
CA GLU A 279 -9.22 2.59 23.78
C GLU A 279 -8.63 2.86 22.39
N GLY A 280 -9.32 2.44 21.30
CA GLY A 280 -8.93 2.62 19.92
C GLY A 280 -7.87 1.63 19.44
N ASN A 281 -7.69 0.49 20.12
CA ASN A 281 -6.81 -0.58 19.65
C ASN A 281 -7.59 -1.57 18.78
N GLU A 282 -6.94 -2.12 17.76
CA GLU A 282 -7.51 -3.22 16.98
C GLU A 282 -7.65 -4.47 17.87
N THR A 283 -8.78 -5.19 17.77
CA THR A 283 -9.14 -6.22 18.76
C THR A 283 -8.40 -7.54 18.56
N ASN A 284 -7.85 -7.81 17.38
CA ASN A 284 -7.19 -9.06 17.03
C ASN A 284 -5.69 -8.90 16.72
N ILE A 285 -5.23 -7.65 16.46
CA ILE A 285 -3.86 -7.35 16.04
C ILE A 285 -3.24 -6.36 17.02
N ASP A 286 -2.17 -6.75 17.69
CA ASP A 286 -1.32 -5.84 18.45
C ASP A 286 -0.51 -4.98 17.45
N TYR A 287 -0.98 -3.77 17.24
CA TYR A 287 -0.41 -2.84 16.25
C TYR A 287 0.98 -2.36 16.63
N THR A 288 1.26 -2.16 17.93
CA THR A 288 2.59 -1.77 18.40
C THR A 288 3.62 -2.85 18.07
N ARG A 289 3.29 -4.13 18.33
CA ARG A 289 4.12 -5.27 17.94
C ARG A 289 4.26 -5.37 16.42
N MET A 290 3.17 -5.21 15.66
CA MET A 290 3.18 -5.32 14.21
C MET A 290 4.02 -4.22 13.55
N MET A 291 3.83 -2.97 13.96
CA MET A 291 4.61 -1.83 13.46
C MET A 291 6.09 -1.95 13.81
N LYS A 292 6.41 -2.56 14.97
CA LYS A 292 7.79 -2.86 15.32
C LYS A 292 8.44 -3.84 14.35
N ILE A 293 7.74 -4.89 13.92
CA ILE A 293 8.24 -5.86 12.93
C ILE A 293 8.57 -5.15 11.62
N VAL A 294 7.66 -4.29 11.14
CA VAL A 294 7.85 -3.53 9.90
C VAL A 294 9.05 -2.57 10.01
N LYS A 295 9.19 -1.87 11.15
CA LYS A 295 10.31 -0.97 11.43
C LYS A 295 11.65 -1.71 11.50
N ASP A 296 11.70 -2.82 12.24
CA ASP A 296 12.91 -3.64 12.41
C ASP A 296 13.40 -4.25 11.09
N ALA A 297 12.48 -4.49 10.14
CA ALA A 297 12.81 -4.89 8.78
C ALA A 297 13.41 -3.75 7.94
N GLY A 298 13.47 -2.52 8.46
CA GLY A 298 14.01 -1.34 7.76
C GLY A 298 13.10 -0.77 6.68
N TYR A 299 11.80 -1.09 6.70
CA TYR A 299 10.84 -0.58 5.74
C TYR A 299 10.52 0.89 6.00
N THR A 300 10.55 1.72 4.94
CA THR A 300 10.28 3.16 4.98
C THR A 300 9.35 3.65 3.87
N GLY A 301 8.72 2.68 3.18
CA GLY A 301 7.79 2.93 2.08
C GLY A 301 6.39 3.36 2.53
N PHE A 302 5.43 3.22 1.64
CA PHE A 302 4.02 3.44 1.96
C PHE A 302 3.44 2.25 2.72
N ILE A 303 2.70 2.54 3.80
CA ILE A 303 1.81 1.59 4.46
C ILE A 303 0.38 2.03 4.18
N GLY A 304 -0.38 1.17 3.50
CA GLY A 304 -1.76 1.42 3.12
C GLY A 304 -2.71 1.15 4.28
N VAL A 305 -3.50 2.15 4.67
CA VAL A 305 -4.64 1.93 5.57
C VAL A 305 -5.71 1.15 4.83
N GLU A 306 -6.11 0.01 5.38
CA GLU A 306 -7.18 -0.82 4.82
C GLU A 306 -8.16 -1.27 5.91
N TYR A 307 -9.24 -0.50 6.07
CA TYR A 307 -10.32 -0.83 7.00
C TYR A 307 -11.38 -1.69 6.33
N GLU A 308 -11.69 -2.85 6.93
CA GLU A 308 -12.72 -3.78 6.47
C GLU A 308 -13.78 -4.10 7.54
N GLY A 309 -13.75 -3.42 8.68
CA GLY A 309 -14.74 -3.62 9.73
C GLY A 309 -16.14 -3.14 9.35
N ASP A 310 -17.13 -3.59 10.09
CA ASP A 310 -18.56 -3.27 9.90
C ASP A 310 -19.20 -2.60 11.14
N GLU A 311 -18.45 -2.49 12.25
CA GLU A 311 -18.93 -1.82 13.47
C GLU A 311 -18.85 -0.29 13.38
N LEU A 312 -17.85 0.25 12.64
CA LEU A 312 -17.72 1.68 12.35
C LEU A 312 -18.09 1.97 10.89
N GLY A 313 -18.46 3.22 10.62
CA GLY A 313 -18.52 3.72 9.25
C GLY A 313 -17.14 3.67 8.58
N GLU A 314 -17.10 3.55 7.24
CA GLU A 314 -15.81 3.41 6.52
C GLU A 314 -14.86 4.57 6.82
N VAL A 315 -15.35 5.81 6.86
CA VAL A 315 -14.52 6.98 7.17
C VAL A 315 -14.01 6.95 8.60
N GLU A 316 -14.87 6.59 9.56
CA GLU A 316 -14.49 6.47 10.97
C GLU A 316 -13.43 5.38 11.16
N GLY A 317 -13.61 4.21 10.53
CA GLY A 317 -12.65 3.12 10.58
C GLY A 317 -11.31 3.45 9.93
N ILE A 318 -11.31 4.16 8.80
CA ILE A 318 -10.09 4.69 8.16
C ILE A 318 -9.32 5.59 9.12
N MET A 319 -10.02 6.52 9.78
CA MET A 319 -9.37 7.46 10.71
C MET A 319 -8.87 6.76 11.96
N ALA A 320 -9.65 5.81 12.52
CA ALA A 320 -9.21 5.00 13.66
C ALA A 320 -7.95 4.17 13.32
N THR A 321 -7.90 3.55 12.14
CA THR A 321 -6.71 2.81 11.68
C THR A 321 -5.50 3.72 11.57
N LYS A 322 -5.66 4.89 10.96
CA LYS A 322 -4.59 5.88 10.81
C LYS A 322 -4.05 6.34 12.16
N GLU A 323 -4.94 6.68 13.09
CA GLU A 323 -4.57 7.10 14.46
C GLU A 323 -3.82 5.99 15.20
N LEU A 324 -4.31 4.75 15.11
CA LEU A 324 -3.67 3.59 15.73
C LEU A 324 -2.25 3.36 15.17
N MET A 325 -2.08 3.46 13.85
CA MET A 325 -0.75 3.34 13.21
C MET A 325 0.23 4.41 13.70
N LEU A 326 -0.21 5.67 13.74
CA LEU A 326 0.63 6.79 14.18
C LEU A 326 0.99 6.68 15.68
N LYS A 327 0.03 6.32 16.53
CA LYS A 327 0.24 6.03 17.95
C LYS A 327 1.27 4.91 18.14
N SER A 328 1.06 3.77 17.47
CA SER A 328 1.96 2.62 17.56
C SER A 328 3.37 2.94 17.05
N ALA A 329 3.50 3.74 15.99
CA ALA A 329 4.80 4.20 15.51
C ALA A 329 5.53 5.09 16.52
N ALA A 330 4.82 5.98 17.20
CA ALA A 330 5.39 6.84 18.23
C ALA A 330 5.86 6.04 19.46
N GLU A 331 5.14 4.98 19.84
CA GLU A 331 5.50 4.11 20.98
C GLU A 331 6.80 3.31 20.73
N ILE A 332 7.16 3.08 19.47
CA ILE A 332 8.36 2.32 19.08
C ILE A 332 9.48 3.18 18.50
N ALA A 333 9.34 4.51 18.54
CA ALA A 333 10.24 5.48 17.91
C ALA A 333 11.69 5.50 18.47
#